data_c67022009512f39998a3d1acff865e74
#
_entry.id   c67022009512f39998a3d1acff865e74
#
_cell.length_a   1.000
_cell.length_b   1.000
_cell.length_c   1.000
_cell.angle_alpha   90.00
_cell.angle_beta   90.00
_cell.angle_gamma   90.00
#
_symmetry.space_group_name_H-M   'P 1'
#
loop_
_entity.id
_entity.type
_entity.pdbx_description
1 polymer ?
#
loop_
_entity_poly.entity_id
_entity_poly.type
_entity_poly.pdbx_seq_one_letter_code
_entity_poly.pdbx_strand_id
1 'polypeptide(L)'
;MEQKFSNNGLDLQELREFCEREGEEVTYRKGDQLEREGDPSRWFAFVESGCFKYVNHSSDDREHITWFSFAGEFVVDYPTFLYDRPSQTTIIAMMPSRIFRVTGEQVHQFFSQSMETMTLRAIIAEHILGQFRSRYLELHCATPRKRYESLLQRCPGIVEHLPLNAISSFLCITPQMLSRIRKDITFEGKIE
;
A
#
# COMPACT_ATOMS: atom_id res chain seq x y z
N MET A 1 2.04 -20.14 -5.01
CA MET A 1 3.10 -19.38 -5.70
C MET A 1 3.14 -18.01 -5.05
N GLU A 2 4.03 -17.80 -4.11
CA GLU A 2 4.18 -16.53 -3.38
C GLU A 2 4.73 -15.48 -4.34
N GLN A 3 3.87 -14.60 -4.82
CA GLN A 3 4.31 -13.39 -5.49
C GLN A 3 4.88 -12.45 -4.44
N LYS A 4 6.20 -12.43 -4.32
CA LYS A 4 6.91 -11.40 -3.54
C LYS A 4 6.77 -10.07 -4.28
N PHE A 5 5.82 -9.26 -3.86
CA PHE A 5 5.82 -7.85 -4.21
C PHE A 5 7.04 -7.22 -3.52
N SER A 6 7.91 -6.65 -4.31
CA SER A 6 9.27 -6.28 -3.88
C SER A 6 9.27 -5.09 -2.93
N ASN A 7 9.76 -5.28 -1.73
CA ASN A 7 10.18 -4.20 -0.81
C ASN A 7 11.46 -3.46 -1.29
N ASN A 8 11.68 -3.37 -2.61
CA ASN A 8 12.81 -2.65 -3.23
C ASN A 8 14.17 -2.85 -2.54
N GLY A 9 14.44 -4.07 -2.03
CA GLY A 9 15.71 -4.43 -1.41
C GLY A 9 15.86 -4.05 0.07
N LEU A 10 14.82 -3.52 0.73
CA LEU A 10 14.85 -3.27 2.17
C LEU A 10 14.53 -4.58 2.91
N ASP A 11 15.46 -4.99 3.78
CA ASP A 11 15.25 -6.13 4.67
C ASP A 11 14.37 -5.71 5.86
N LEU A 12 13.14 -6.24 5.90
CA LEU A 12 12.16 -6.01 6.96
C LEU A 12 11.80 -7.30 7.70
N GLN A 13 12.65 -8.32 7.62
CA GLN A 13 12.43 -9.62 8.21
C GLN A 13 12.18 -9.53 9.73
N GLU A 14 13.01 -8.78 10.44
CA GLU A 14 12.89 -8.61 11.89
C GLU A 14 11.57 -7.94 12.30
N LEU A 15 11.11 -6.93 11.53
CA LEU A 15 9.84 -6.26 11.77
C LEU A 15 8.65 -7.16 11.45
N ARG A 16 8.76 -8.00 10.43
CA ARG A 16 7.77 -9.02 10.11
C ARG A 16 7.65 -10.04 11.24
N GLU A 17 8.78 -10.62 11.67
CA GLU A 17 8.82 -11.60 12.76
C GLU A 17 8.26 -11.02 14.06
N PHE A 18 8.52 -9.73 14.33
CA PHE A 18 7.92 -9.02 15.44
C PHE A 18 6.38 -8.98 15.33
N CYS A 19 5.83 -8.61 14.17
CA CYS A 19 4.38 -8.60 13.96
C CYS A 19 3.76 -9.99 14.10
N GLU A 20 4.41 -11.03 13.56
CA GLU A 20 3.94 -12.41 13.67
C GLU A 20 3.98 -12.95 15.11
N ARG A 21 4.95 -12.54 15.92
CA ARG A 21 5.13 -12.99 17.30
C ARG A 21 4.26 -12.25 18.32
N GLU A 22 4.21 -10.93 18.21
CA GLU A 22 3.56 -10.05 19.19
C GLU A 22 2.19 -9.53 18.74
N GLY A 23 1.86 -9.71 17.47
CA GLY A 23 0.65 -9.18 16.86
C GLY A 23 -0.56 -10.09 17.05
N GLU A 24 -1.72 -9.46 16.95
CA GLU A 24 -3.00 -10.16 16.85
C GLU A 24 -3.23 -10.58 15.38
N GLU A 25 -3.45 -11.88 15.16
CA GLU A 25 -3.86 -12.39 13.86
C GLU A 25 -5.34 -12.04 13.62
N VAL A 26 -5.61 -11.30 12.53
CA VAL A 26 -6.98 -10.87 12.17
C VAL A 26 -7.25 -11.15 10.70
N THR A 27 -8.46 -11.63 10.44
CA THR A 27 -8.97 -11.87 9.08
C THR A 27 -10.00 -10.80 8.70
N TYR A 28 -9.85 -10.23 7.52
CA TYR A 28 -10.76 -9.26 6.93
C TYR A 28 -11.48 -9.85 5.73
N ARG A 29 -12.78 -9.57 5.62
CA ARG A 29 -13.54 -9.82 4.39
C ARG A 29 -13.36 -8.66 3.43
N LYS A 30 -13.63 -8.88 2.15
CA LYS A 30 -13.69 -7.80 1.17
C LYS A 30 -14.65 -6.71 1.62
N GLY A 31 -14.14 -5.46 1.69
CA GLY A 31 -14.90 -4.29 2.12
C GLY A 31 -14.76 -3.93 3.61
N ASP A 32 -14.21 -4.83 4.42
CA ASP A 32 -13.95 -4.51 5.84
C ASP A 32 -12.87 -3.43 5.93
N GLN A 33 -13.01 -2.55 6.92
CA GLN A 33 -12.09 -1.44 7.17
C GLN A 33 -11.11 -1.80 8.28
N LEU A 34 -9.82 -1.64 8.02
CA LEU A 34 -8.76 -1.70 9.02
C LEU A 34 -8.68 -0.39 9.80
N GLU A 35 -8.75 0.74 9.07
CA GLU A 35 -8.80 2.09 9.61
C GLU A 35 -9.82 2.93 8.86
N ARG A 36 -10.35 3.96 9.54
CA ARG A 36 -11.29 4.91 8.98
C ARG A 36 -10.75 6.33 9.13
N GLU A 37 -10.86 7.13 8.08
CA GLU A 37 -10.52 8.56 8.10
C GLU A 37 -11.24 9.28 9.26
N GLY A 38 -10.47 10.04 10.05
CA GLY A 38 -10.95 10.77 11.23
C GLY A 38 -10.93 9.98 12.54
N ASP A 39 -10.88 8.65 12.51
CA ASP A 39 -10.71 7.83 13.71
C ASP A 39 -9.23 7.80 14.15
N PRO A 40 -8.92 7.54 15.43
CA PRO A 40 -7.54 7.39 15.88
C PRO A 40 -6.83 6.28 15.10
N SER A 41 -5.70 6.59 14.47
CA SER A 41 -4.85 5.60 13.80
C SER A 41 -4.16 4.74 14.86
N ARG A 42 -4.48 3.44 14.89
CA ARG A 42 -4.10 2.55 16.00
C ARG A 42 -3.21 1.40 15.59
N TRP A 43 -3.22 1.04 14.30
CA TRP A 43 -2.69 -0.24 13.86
C TRP A 43 -1.52 -0.09 12.91
N PHE A 44 -0.49 -0.84 13.19
CA PHE A 44 0.56 -1.20 12.26
C PHE A 44 0.43 -2.70 12.01
N ALA A 45 0.41 -3.13 10.76
CA ALA A 45 0.20 -4.55 10.49
C ALA A 45 1.05 -5.07 9.33
N PHE A 46 1.46 -6.33 9.44
CA PHE A 46 2.02 -7.11 8.35
C PHE A 46 0.90 -7.84 7.60
N VAL A 47 0.85 -7.70 6.28
CA VAL A 47 -0.12 -8.37 5.43
C VAL A 47 0.42 -9.74 5.04
N GLU A 48 -0.11 -10.80 5.64
CA GLU A 48 0.30 -12.15 5.29
C GLU A 48 -0.34 -12.61 3.98
N SER A 49 -1.61 -12.29 3.79
CA SER A 49 -2.32 -12.59 2.53
C SER A 49 -3.37 -11.53 2.23
N GLY A 50 -3.65 -11.33 0.94
CA GLY A 50 -4.67 -10.39 0.48
C GLY A 50 -4.12 -9.04 0.04
N CYS A 51 -4.97 -8.02 0.08
CA CYS A 51 -4.64 -6.67 -0.39
C CYS A 51 -5.55 -5.63 0.26
N PHE A 52 -4.97 -4.50 0.63
CA PHE A 52 -5.66 -3.31 1.13
C PHE A 52 -5.49 -2.13 0.19
N LYS A 53 -6.54 -1.32 0.05
CA LYS A 53 -6.51 0.00 -0.60
C LYS A 53 -6.59 1.11 0.42
N TYR A 54 -5.93 2.23 0.13
CA TYR A 54 -6.03 3.46 0.89
C TYR A 54 -6.91 4.43 0.12
N VAL A 55 -7.95 4.93 0.77
CA VAL A 55 -8.96 5.79 0.18
C VAL A 55 -8.95 7.14 0.87
N ASN A 56 -8.90 8.18 0.06
CA ASN A 56 -9.07 9.56 0.49
C ASN A 56 -10.17 10.21 -0.35
N HIS A 57 -10.85 11.20 0.22
CA HIS A 57 -11.89 11.94 -0.48
C HIS A 57 -11.37 13.29 -0.95
N SER A 58 -11.74 13.67 -2.16
CA SER A 58 -11.51 15.03 -2.66
C SER A 58 -12.54 16.01 -2.09
N SER A 59 -12.33 17.29 -2.29
CA SER A 59 -13.24 18.34 -1.83
C SER A 59 -14.66 18.26 -2.40
N ASP A 60 -14.85 17.51 -3.51
CA ASP A 60 -16.14 17.21 -4.14
C ASP A 60 -16.65 15.79 -3.79
N ASP A 61 -16.14 15.22 -2.68
CA ASP A 61 -16.55 13.95 -2.08
C ASP A 61 -16.35 12.72 -2.98
N ARG A 62 -15.37 12.77 -3.89
CA ARG A 62 -15.01 11.63 -4.72
C ARG A 62 -13.93 10.80 -4.06
N GLU A 63 -14.14 9.47 -4.05
CA GLU A 63 -13.11 8.52 -3.61
C GLU A 63 -11.91 8.50 -4.58
N HIS A 64 -10.72 8.61 -4.00
CA HIS A 64 -9.45 8.41 -4.68
C HIS A 64 -8.65 7.33 -3.99
N ILE A 65 -8.19 6.34 -4.75
CA ILE A 65 -7.25 5.35 -4.23
C ILE A 65 -5.85 5.92 -4.34
N THR A 66 -5.22 6.13 -3.19
CA THR A 66 -3.90 6.77 -3.09
C THR A 66 -2.78 5.77 -2.95
N TRP A 67 -3.05 4.59 -2.38
CA TRP A 67 -2.09 3.52 -2.19
C TRP A 67 -2.72 2.13 -2.18
N PHE A 68 -1.87 1.11 -2.29
CA PHE A 68 -2.18 -0.29 -2.03
C PHE A 68 -1.09 -0.92 -1.16
N SER A 69 -1.49 -1.84 -0.26
CA SER A 69 -0.59 -2.77 0.39
C SER A 69 -1.00 -4.20 0.06
N PHE A 70 -0.01 -5.00 -0.36
CA PHE A 70 -0.19 -6.40 -0.79
C PHE A 70 0.41 -7.38 0.22
N ALA A 71 0.15 -8.67 0.00
CA ALA A 71 0.81 -9.73 0.76
C ALA A 71 2.34 -9.56 0.75
N GLY A 72 2.96 -9.66 1.92
CA GLY A 72 4.39 -9.43 2.13
C GLY A 72 4.77 -7.98 2.45
N GLU A 73 3.81 -7.06 2.43
CA GLU A 73 4.02 -5.64 2.76
C GLU A 73 3.38 -5.30 4.12
N PHE A 74 3.66 -4.08 4.59
CA PHE A 74 3.02 -3.53 5.77
C PHE A 74 1.87 -2.60 5.39
N VAL A 75 0.84 -2.56 6.24
CA VAL A 75 -0.30 -1.68 6.11
C VAL A 75 -0.42 -0.80 7.35
N VAL A 76 -0.39 0.51 7.14
CA VAL A 76 -0.42 1.54 8.20
C VAL A 76 -0.69 2.92 7.61
N ASP A 77 -1.39 3.78 8.31
CA ASP A 77 -1.43 5.22 7.98
C ASP A 77 -0.22 5.93 8.61
N TYR A 78 0.90 5.89 7.88
CA TYR A 78 2.16 6.52 8.29
C TYR A 78 2.26 7.95 7.74
N PRO A 79 2.65 8.98 8.49
CA PRO A 79 3.16 8.93 9.86
C PRO A 79 2.11 9.15 10.96
N THR A 80 0.82 9.23 10.62
CA THR A 80 -0.29 9.57 11.53
C THR A 80 -0.31 8.68 12.77
N PHE A 81 -0.13 7.39 12.54
CA PHE A 81 -0.01 6.35 13.54
C PHE A 81 1.09 6.63 14.61
N LEU A 82 2.24 7.22 14.23
CA LEU A 82 3.35 7.49 15.15
C LEU A 82 3.06 8.65 16.12
N TYR A 83 2.11 9.50 15.81
CA TYR A 83 1.83 10.73 16.55
C TYR A 83 0.46 10.72 17.24
N ASP A 84 -0.18 9.55 17.30
CA ASP A 84 -1.52 9.39 17.88
C ASP A 84 -2.53 10.43 17.34
N ARG A 85 -2.47 10.66 16.03
CA ARG A 85 -3.35 11.58 15.31
C ARG A 85 -4.49 10.82 14.64
N PRO A 86 -5.62 11.48 14.36
CA PRO A 86 -6.67 10.87 13.55
C PRO A 86 -6.14 10.45 12.19
N SER A 87 -6.55 9.28 11.72
CA SER A 87 -6.18 8.77 10.40
C SER A 87 -6.61 9.74 9.31
N GLN A 88 -5.74 9.95 8.34
CA GLN A 88 -6.01 10.78 7.17
C GLN A 88 -6.55 10.00 5.99
N THR A 89 -6.71 8.68 6.15
CA THR A 89 -7.15 7.79 5.09
C THR A 89 -8.03 6.67 5.63
N THR A 90 -8.93 6.14 4.80
CA THR A 90 -9.65 4.91 5.09
C THR A 90 -8.92 3.75 4.44
N ILE A 91 -8.56 2.72 5.22
CA ILE A 91 -7.86 1.53 4.73
C ILE A 91 -8.86 0.37 4.67
N ILE A 92 -9.06 -0.18 3.46
CA ILE A 92 -10.13 -1.14 3.16
C ILE A 92 -9.56 -2.40 2.50
N ALA A 93 -9.97 -3.58 3.00
CA ALA A 93 -9.62 -4.85 2.38
C ALA A 93 -10.30 -5.01 1.00
N MET A 94 -9.50 -5.31 -0.03
CA MET A 94 -9.97 -5.49 -1.42
C MET A 94 -10.46 -6.92 -1.70
N MET A 95 -10.02 -7.87 -0.89
CA MET A 95 -10.33 -9.29 -0.95
C MET A 95 -10.22 -9.90 0.45
N PRO A 96 -10.58 -11.17 0.67
CA PRO A 96 -10.27 -11.84 1.93
C PRO A 96 -8.77 -11.71 2.24
N SER A 97 -8.45 -11.15 3.40
CA SER A 97 -7.09 -10.77 3.78
C SER A 97 -6.80 -11.20 5.20
N ARG A 98 -5.57 -11.64 5.46
CA ARG A 98 -5.06 -12.00 6.78
C ARG A 98 -3.85 -11.13 7.12
N ILE A 99 -3.86 -10.59 8.32
CA ILE A 99 -2.81 -9.70 8.80
C ILE A 99 -2.41 -10.06 10.23
N PHE A 100 -1.19 -9.66 10.61
CA PHE A 100 -0.74 -9.59 12.01
C PHE A 100 -0.63 -8.12 12.39
N ARG A 101 -1.52 -7.63 13.25
CA ARG A 101 -1.56 -6.24 13.67
C ARG A 101 -1.01 -6.02 15.06
N VAL A 102 -0.27 -4.96 15.23
CA VAL A 102 0.30 -4.49 16.48
C VAL A 102 -0.14 -3.06 16.76
N THR A 103 -0.15 -2.67 18.03
CA THR A 103 -0.49 -1.30 18.46
C THR A 103 0.69 -0.34 18.25
N GLY A 104 0.41 0.97 18.26
CA GLY A 104 1.45 2.00 18.24
C GLY A 104 2.45 1.89 19.39
N GLU A 105 1.99 1.52 20.55
CA GLU A 105 2.84 1.31 21.72
C GLU A 105 3.82 0.15 21.52
N GLN A 106 3.33 -1.00 21.03
CA GLN A 106 4.17 -2.17 20.73
C GLN A 106 5.25 -1.83 19.68
N VAL A 107 4.89 -1.12 18.61
CA VAL A 107 5.85 -0.69 17.58
C VAL A 107 6.86 0.32 18.13
N HIS A 108 6.41 1.25 18.97
CA HIS A 108 7.31 2.19 19.62
C HIS A 108 8.34 1.48 20.53
N GLN A 109 7.87 0.51 21.31
CA GLN A 109 8.73 -0.34 22.15
C GLN A 109 9.74 -1.11 21.30
N PHE A 110 9.29 -1.76 20.21
CA PHE A 110 10.16 -2.48 19.27
C PHE A 110 11.28 -1.58 18.74
N PHE A 111 10.96 -0.41 18.21
CA PHE A 111 11.97 0.50 17.66
C PHE A 111 12.87 1.15 18.71
N SER A 112 12.52 1.08 20.00
CA SER A 112 13.31 1.61 21.12
C SER A 112 14.21 0.58 21.78
N GLN A 113 14.20 -0.69 21.33
CA GLN A 113 14.95 -1.78 21.98
C GLN A 113 16.44 -1.68 21.77
N SER A 114 16.89 -1.20 20.62
CA SER A 114 18.30 -1.15 20.26
C SER A 114 18.60 -0.02 19.25
N MET A 115 19.88 0.26 19.06
CA MET A 115 20.31 1.22 18.02
C MET A 115 20.01 0.68 16.62
N GLU A 116 20.06 -0.62 16.41
CA GLU A 116 19.73 -1.29 15.15
C GLU A 116 18.25 -1.08 14.78
N THR A 117 17.33 -1.30 15.71
CA THR A 117 15.89 -1.08 15.48
C THR A 117 15.54 0.39 15.30
N MET A 118 16.22 1.30 16.01
CA MET A 118 16.10 2.75 15.78
C MET A 118 16.59 3.14 14.38
N THR A 119 17.70 2.58 13.94
CA THR A 119 18.23 2.80 12.58
C THR A 119 17.29 2.24 11.54
N LEU A 120 16.74 1.03 11.75
CA LEU A 120 15.74 0.45 10.89
C LEU A 120 14.51 1.36 10.71
N ARG A 121 14.03 1.97 11.80
CA ARG A 121 12.94 2.96 11.74
C ARG A 121 13.28 4.14 10.83
N ALA A 122 14.50 4.69 10.93
CA ALA A 122 14.95 5.79 10.07
C ALA A 122 14.99 5.36 8.59
N ILE A 123 15.55 4.20 8.30
CA ILE A 123 15.63 3.64 6.94
C ILE A 123 14.23 3.42 6.37
N ILE A 124 13.28 2.91 7.15
CA ILE A 124 11.87 2.76 6.74
C ILE A 124 11.25 4.12 6.40
N ALA A 125 11.46 5.14 7.24
CA ALA A 125 10.93 6.47 7.00
C ALA A 125 11.48 7.09 5.70
N GLU A 126 12.79 6.96 5.46
CA GLU A 126 13.44 7.41 4.23
C GLU A 126 12.93 6.65 3.00
N HIS A 127 12.72 5.34 3.12
CA HIS A 127 12.16 4.51 2.07
C HIS A 127 10.73 4.95 1.70
N ILE A 128 9.87 5.14 2.70
CA ILE A 128 8.50 5.63 2.52
C ILE A 128 8.51 7.02 1.84
N LEU A 129 9.37 7.93 2.31
CA LEU A 129 9.53 9.25 1.70
C LEU A 129 9.95 9.14 0.23
N GLY A 130 10.88 8.24 -0.08
CA GLY A 130 11.32 7.94 -1.44
C GLY A 130 10.18 7.44 -2.34
N GLN A 131 9.34 6.54 -1.83
CA GLN A 131 8.16 6.03 -2.54
C GLN A 131 7.13 7.15 -2.81
N PHE A 132 6.80 7.95 -1.81
CA PHE A 132 5.90 9.10 -1.99
C PHE A 132 6.45 10.14 -2.96
N ARG A 133 7.74 10.46 -2.87
CA ARG A 133 8.40 11.35 -3.83
C ARG A 133 8.33 10.81 -5.26
N SER A 134 8.62 9.54 -5.45
CA SER A 134 8.53 8.89 -6.77
C SER A 134 7.09 8.93 -7.30
N ARG A 135 6.12 8.64 -6.45
CA ARG A 135 4.71 8.70 -6.80
C ARG A 135 4.26 10.11 -7.17
N TYR A 136 4.68 11.10 -6.39
CA TYR A 136 4.41 12.51 -6.69
C TYR A 136 4.96 12.91 -8.08
N LEU A 137 6.22 12.56 -8.38
CA LEU A 137 6.83 12.83 -9.68
C LEU A 137 6.12 12.09 -10.83
N GLU A 138 5.73 10.83 -10.63
CA GLU A 138 4.94 10.09 -11.62
C GLU A 138 3.61 10.80 -11.94
N LEU A 139 2.89 11.28 -10.94
CA LEU A 139 1.60 11.95 -11.15
C LEU A 139 1.74 13.25 -11.92
N HIS A 140 2.80 14.00 -11.70
CA HIS A 140 3.01 15.32 -12.30
C HIS A 140 3.79 15.29 -13.62
N CYS A 141 4.71 14.34 -13.79
CA CYS A 141 5.67 14.36 -14.89
C CYS A 141 5.49 13.20 -15.90
N ALA A 142 4.82 12.10 -15.51
CA ALA A 142 4.68 10.96 -16.39
C ALA A 142 3.33 10.96 -17.14
N THR A 143 3.36 10.45 -18.39
CA THR A 143 2.13 10.23 -19.15
C THR A 143 1.27 9.13 -18.51
N PRO A 144 -0.06 9.11 -18.74
CA PRO A 144 -0.93 8.03 -18.27
C PRO A 144 -0.43 6.62 -18.61
N ARG A 145 0.07 6.44 -19.82
CA ARG A 145 0.64 5.17 -20.27
C ARG A 145 1.87 4.79 -19.42
N LYS A 146 2.80 5.74 -19.23
CA LYS A 146 4.02 5.49 -18.45
C LYS A 146 3.71 5.14 -16.99
N ARG A 147 2.72 5.81 -16.38
CA ARG A 147 2.25 5.47 -15.03
C ARG A 147 1.69 4.05 -14.94
N TYR A 148 0.96 3.61 -15.97
CA TYR A 148 0.44 2.24 -16.01
C TYR A 148 1.55 1.21 -16.20
N GLU A 149 2.52 1.45 -17.10
CA GLU A 149 3.69 0.59 -17.30
C GLU A 149 4.52 0.46 -16.01
N SER A 150 4.76 1.58 -15.30
CA SER A 150 5.45 1.62 -14.01
C SER A 150 4.71 0.80 -12.94
N LEU A 151 3.38 0.88 -12.92
CA LEU A 151 2.56 0.07 -12.01
C LEU A 151 2.70 -1.42 -12.30
N LEU A 152 2.66 -1.83 -13.57
CA LEU A 152 2.82 -3.25 -13.97
C LEU A 152 4.21 -3.79 -13.61
N GLN A 153 5.27 -2.97 -13.74
CA GLN A 153 6.62 -3.36 -13.34
C GLN A 153 6.74 -3.56 -11.82
N ARG A 154 6.12 -2.66 -11.04
CA ARG A 154 6.14 -2.72 -9.58
C ARG A 154 5.26 -3.84 -9.01
N CYS A 155 4.11 -4.06 -9.61
CA CYS A 155 3.10 -5.02 -9.16
C CYS A 155 2.69 -5.93 -10.33
N PRO A 156 3.52 -6.90 -10.73
CA PRO A 156 3.16 -7.88 -11.76
C PRO A 156 1.86 -8.61 -11.40
N GLY A 157 0.95 -8.78 -12.35
CA GLY A 157 -0.32 -9.45 -12.11
C GLY A 157 -1.40 -8.61 -11.40
N ILE A 158 -1.15 -7.35 -11.06
CA ILE A 158 -2.13 -6.48 -10.38
C ILE A 158 -3.49 -6.43 -11.11
N VAL A 159 -3.48 -6.52 -12.43
CA VAL A 159 -4.68 -6.48 -13.28
C VAL A 159 -5.56 -7.72 -13.17
N GLU A 160 -5.04 -8.82 -12.65
CA GLU A 160 -5.76 -10.07 -12.41
C GLU A 160 -6.50 -10.03 -11.07
N HIS A 161 -5.99 -9.22 -10.14
CA HIS A 161 -6.47 -9.18 -8.75
C HIS A 161 -7.33 -7.95 -8.44
N LEU A 162 -7.11 -6.83 -9.14
CA LEU A 162 -7.82 -5.58 -8.87
C LEU A 162 -8.76 -5.17 -10.00
N PRO A 163 -9.97 -4.64 -9.68
CA PRO A 163 -10.90 -4.13 -10.68
C PRO A 163 -10.32 -2.91 -11.40
N LEU A 164 -10.71 -2.75 -12.68
CA LEU A 164 -10.22 -1.66 -13.53
C LEU A 164 -10.45 -0.27 -12.91
N ASN A 165 -11.58 -0.08 -12.22
CA ASN A 165 -11.90 1.17 -11.56
C ASN A 165 -10.91 1.51 -10.43
N ALA A 166 -10.46 0.51 -9.68
CA ALA A 166 -9.47 0.72 -8.63
C ALA A 166 -8.11 1.12 -9.22
N ILE A 167 -7.68 0.44 -10.28
CA ILE A 167 -6.43 0.75 -10.98
C ILE A 167 -6.48 2.13 -11.62
N SER A 168 -7.58 2.50 -12.29
CA SER A 168 -7.73 3.81 -12.91
C SER A 168 -7.76 4.94 -11.89
N SER A 169 -8.46 4.75 -10.75
CA SER A 169 -8.45 5.69 -9.63
C SER A 169 -7.03 5.94 -9.11
N PHE A 170 -6.29 4.85 -8.82
CA PHE A 170 -4.90 4.94 -8.39
C PHE A 170 -4.02 5.67 -9.41
N LEU A 171 -4.20 5.44 -10.71
CA LEU A 171 -3.43 6.09 -11.76
C LEU A 171 -3.88 7.54 -12.04
N CYS A 172 -4.92 8.02 -11.38
CA CYS A 172 -5.54 9.35 -11.64
C CYS A 172 -5.93 9.51 -13.12
N ILE A 173 -6.61 8.50 -13.69
CA ILE A 173 -7.15 8.50 -15.05
C ILE A 173 -8.57 7.92 -15.08
N THR A 174 -9.27 8.10 -16.19
CA THR A 174 -10.60 7.46 -16.34
C THR A 174 -10.48 5.97 -16.70
N PRO A 175 -11.47 5.14 -16.35
CA PRO A 175 -11.49 3.73 -16.76
C PRO A 175 -11.43 3.54 -18.28
N GLN A 176 -12.06 4.46 -19.04
CA GLN A 176 -12.02 4.45 -20.50
C GLN A 176 -10.60 4.68 -21.04
N MET A 177 -9.88 5.63 -20.45
CA MET A 177 -8.48 5.89 -20.80
C MET A 177 -7.59 4.67 -20.49
N LEU A 178 -7.78 4.04 -19.32
CA LEU A 178 -7.04 2.83 -18.96
C LEU A 178 -7.34 1.67 -19.91
N SER A 179 -8.61 1.48 -20.28
CA SER A 179 -9.00 0.46 -21.28
C SER A 179 -8.31 0.67 -22.63
N ARG A 180 -8.20 1.93 -23.07
CA ARG A 180 -7.50 2.28 -24.31
C ARG A 180 -6.00 1.96 -24.21
N ILE A 181 -5.33 2.41 -23.16
CA ILE A 181 -3.90 2.14 -22.92
C ILE A 181 -3.62 0.63 -22.94
N ARG A 182 -4.47 -0.18 -22.29
CA ARG A 182 -4.33 -1.64 -22.26
C ARG A 182 -4.43 -2.25 -23.66
N LYS A 183 -5.38 -1.79 -24.46
CA LYS A 183 -5.51 -2.25 -25.86
C LYS A 183 -4.26 -1.92 -26.67
N ASP A 184 -3.76 -0.70 -26.57
CA ASP A 184 -2.59 -0.24 -27.32
C ASP A 184 -1.35 -1.10 -26.98
N ILE A 185 -1.10 -1.35 -25.69
CA ILE A 185 0.02 -2.20 -25.23
C ILE A 185 -0.14 -3.65 -25.71
N THR A 186 -1.38 -4.20 -25.66
CA THR A 186 -1.62 -5.58 -26.12
C THR A 186 -1.43 -5.72 -27.63
N PHE A 187 -1.75 -4.68 -28.40
CA PHE A 187 -1.53 -4.65 -29.85
C PHE A 187 -0.04 -4.58 -30.20
N GLU A 188 0.72 -3.73 -29.51
CA GLU A 188 2.17 -3.60 -29.74
C GLU A 188 2.94 -4.88 -29.40
N GLY A 189 2.59 -5.58 -28.30
CA GLY A 189 3.20 -6.87 -27.93
C GLY A 189 2.78 -8.06 -28.81
N LYS A 190 1.91 -7.87 -29.81
CA LYS A 190 1.57 -8.89 -30.81
C LYS A 190 2.25 -8.68 -32.17
N ILE A 191 3.00 -7.58 -32.30
CA ILE A 191 3.68 -7.20 -33.55
C ILE A 191 5.18 -7.55 -33.46
N GLU A 192 5.71 -7.91 -32.28
CA GLU A 192 7.05 -8.49 -32.09
C GLU A 192 6.96 -10.03 -32.05
#